data_5ba5763d11bff63c6bcf99c0262940f5
#
_entry.id   5ba5763d11bff63c6bcf99c0262940f5
#
_cell.length_a   1.000
_cell.length_b   1.000
_cell.length_c   1.000
_cell.angle_alpha   90.00
_cell.angle_beta   90.00
_cell.angle_gamma   90.00
#
_symmetry.space_group_name_H-M   'P 1'
#
loop_
_entity.id
_entity.type
_entity.pdbx_description
1 polymer ?
#
loop_
_entity_poly.entity_id
_entity_poly.type
_entity_poly.pdbx_seq_one_letter_code
_entity_poly.pdbx_strand_id
1 'polypeptide(L)'
;MLISRAIEKQLNCEKNIIRILDDAAFAEKFIAKPNNKRCPTMFQLIETTCGYTKYDKEDYGYHVDNKLKLRATPRQMTHYGLAIDMILEVKEDISDDPVLDRKLLWLRANRIKWSTLAKMFGKHRTTVKRMYDIILNRLATKINTTMLDKYDKFFI
;
A
#
# COMPACT_ATOMS: atom_id res chain seq x y z
N MET A 1 6.07 -34.24 10.87
CA MET A 1 5.46 -33.83 9.61
C MET A 1 4.40 -32.75 9.74
N LEU A 2 3.44 -32.80 10.70
CA LEU A 2 2.37 -31.79 10.83
C LEU A 2 2.87 -30.39 11.23
N ILE A 3 3.83 -30.32 12.16
CA ILE A 3 4.41 -29.06 12.64
C ILE A 3 5.14 -28.31 11.50
N SER A 4 5.87 -29.03 10.64
CA SER A 4 6.58 -28.45 9.49
C SER A 4 5.61 -27.80 8.50
N ARG A 5 4.49 -28.44 8.19
CA ARG A 5 3.45 -27.89 7.30
C ARG A 5 2.75 -26.67 7.88
N ALA A 6 2.52 -26.64 9.20
CA ALA A 6 1.93 -25.48 9.85
C ALA A 6 2.85 -24.25 9.80
N ILE A 7 4.15 -24.46 10.04
CA ILE A 7 5.18 -23.41 9.94
C ILE A 7 5.30 -22.89 8.50
N GLU A 8 5.31 -23.78 7.50
CA GLU A 8 5.33 -23.40 6.09
C GLU A 8 4.10 -22.57 5.70
N LYS A 9 2.90 -22.99 6.15
CA LYS A 9 1.65 -22.26 5.90
C LYS A 9 1.70 -20.85 6.51
N GLN A 10 2.22 -20.71 7.71
CA GLN A 10 2.37 -19.41 8.37
C GLN A 10 3.36 -18.51 7.64
N LEU A 11 4.53 -19.00 7.27
CA LEU A 11 5.54 -18.26 6.50
C LEU A 11 5.01 -17.83 5.12
N ASN A 12 4.22 -18.66 4.47
CA ASN A 12 3.60 -18.30 3.20
C ASN A 12 2.54 -17.21 3.39
N CYS A 13 1.78 -17.26 4.48
CA CYS A 13 0.82 -16.20 4.81
C CYS A 13 1.52 -14.86 5.03
N GLU A 14 2.60 -14.81 5.80
CA GLU A 14 3.39 -13.59 6.02
C GLU A 14 3.93 -12.99 4.71
N LYS A 15 4.49 -13.83 3.83
CA LYS A 15 4.98 -13.39 2.51
C LYS A 15 3.86 -12.83 1.65
N ASN A 16 2.69 -13.44 1.67
CA ASN A 16 1.52 -12.96 0.93
C ASN A 16 1.01 -11.63 1.49
N ILE A 17 0.96 -11.47 2.82
CA ILE A 17 0.61 -10.19 3.45
C ILE A 17 1.57 -9.09 3.01
N ILE A 18 2.88 -9.34 3.06
CA ILE A 18 3.91 -8.37 2.61
C ILE A 18 3.69 -8.00 1.15
N ARG A 19 3.42 -8.98 0.27
CA ARG A 19 3.16 -8.73 -1.16
C ARG A 19 1.92 -7.87 -1.37
N ILE A 20 0.83 -8.16 -0.65
CA ILE A 20 -0.41 -7.39 -0.72
C ILE A 20 -0.17 -5.95 -0.25
N LEU A 21 0.57 -5.76 0.84
CA LEU A 21 0.92 -4.44 1.36
C LEU A 21 1.82 -3.66 0.39
N ASP A 22 2.81 -4.30 -0.22
CA ASP A 22 3.70 -3.69 -1.22
C ASP A 22 2.92 -3.26 -2.48
N ASP A 23 2.04 -4.12 -2.99
CA ASP A 23 1.16 -3.81 -4.13
C ASP A 23 0.21 -2.64 -3.80
N ALA A 24 -0.33 -2.62 -2.59
CA ALA A 24 -1.20 -1.56 -2.12
C ALA A 24 -0.48 -0.20 -2.01
N ALA A 25 0.71 -0.20 -1.44
CA ALA A 25 1.54 1.01 -1.34
C ALA A 25 1.98 1.53 -2.73
N PHE A 26 2.13 0.64 -3.70
CA PHE A 26 2.35 1.03 -5.09
C PHE A 26 1.09 1.66 -5.70
N ALA A 27 -0.08 1.01 -5.53
CA ALA A 27 -1.36 1.49 -6.05
C ALA A 27 -1.74 2.88 -5.49
N GLU A 28 -1.45 3.13 -4.20
CA GLU A 28 -1.72 4.41 -3.54
C GLU A 28 -1.15 5.62 -4.32
N LYS A 29 -0.01 5.44 -4.97
CA LYS A 29 0.65 6.51 -5.74
C LYS A 29 -0.16 6.97 -6.95
N PHE A 30 -1.05 6.11 -7.44
CA PHE A 30 -1.88 6.36 -8.63
C PHE A 30 -3.34 6.68 -8.29
N ILE A 31 -3.73 6.53 -7.03
CA ILE A 31 -5.04 6.95 -6.57
C ILE A 31 -5.07 8.47 -6.54
N ALA A 32 -6.05 9.05 -7.21
CA ALA A 32 -6.25 10.49 -7.22
C ALA A 32 -6.44 11.00 -5.79
N LYS A 33 -5.49 11.81 -5.33
CA LYS A 33 -5.64 12.50 -4.04
C LYS A 33 -6.79 13.48 -4.17
N PRO A 34 -7.71 13.54 -3.18
CA PRO A 34 -8.77 14.51 -3.19
C PRO A 34 -8.16 15.91 -3.34
N ASN A 35 -8.54 16.58 -4.39
CA ASN A 35 -8.01 17.89 -4.71
C ASN A 35 -8.74 18.91 -3.81
N ASN A 36 -8.12 19.30 -2.69
CA ASN A 36 -8.64 20.37 -1.82
C ASN A 36 -8.59 21.77 -2.48
N LYS A 37 -8.09 21.84 -3.72
CA LYS A 37 -8.17 23.06 -4.51
C LYS A 37 -9.61 23.25 -4.95
N ARG A 38 -10.10 24.47 -4.81
CA ARG A 38 -11.40 24.90 -5.34
C ARG A 38 -11.54 24.39 -6.77
N CYS A 39 -12.73 23.91 -7.14
CA CYS A 39 -13.00 23.53 -8.52
C CYS A 39 -12.50 24.62 -9.45
N PRO A 40 -11.71 24.29 -10.47
CA PRO A 40 -11.27 25.28 -11.44
C PRO A 40 -12.50 25.98 -12.01
N THR A 41 -12.45 27.27 -12.15
CA THR A 41 -13.50 28.04 -12.81
C THR A 41 -13.69 27.50 -14.23
N MET A 42 -14.89 27.63 -14.77
CA MET A 42 -15.21 27.14 -16.11
C MET A 42 -14.21 27.63 -17.17
N PHE A 43 -13.67 28.85 -16.99
CA PHE A 43 -12.59 29.40 -17.81
C PHE A 43 -11.29 28.58 -17.72
N GLN A 44 -10.86 28.20 -16.54
CA GLN A 44 -9.66 27.36 -16.34
C GLN A 44 -9.84 25.94 -16.90
N LEU A 45 -11.09 25.43 -16.88
CA LEU A 45 -11.43 24.15 -17.52
C LEU A 45 -11.36 24.25 -19.04
N ILE A 46 -11.82 25.36 -19.62
CA ILE A 46 -11.75 25.60 -21.06
C ILE A 46 -10.29 25.75 -21.51
N GLU A 47 -9.46 26.51 -20.78
CA GLU A 47 -8.03 26.63 -21.08
C GLU A 47 -7.28 25.31 -21.01
N THR A 48 -7.61 24.47 -20.02
CA THR A 48 -6.98 23.14 -19.88
C THR A 48 -7.52 22.11 -20.87
N THR A 49 -8.78 22.23 -21.29
CA THR A 49 -9.41 21.27 -22.20
C THR A 49 -9.20 21.65 -23.66
N CYS A 50 -9.25 22.95 -23.96
CA CYS A 50 -9.10 23.46 -25.31
C CYS A 50 -7.66 23.74 -25.70
N GLY A 51 -6.66 23.24 -25.07
CA GLY A 51 -5.23 23.18 -25.45
C GLY A 51 -4.66 24.10 -26.53
N TYR A 52 -5.47 25.07 -26.95
CA TYR A 52 -5.19 25.92 -28.11
C TYR A 52 -4.07 26.96 -27.93
N THR A 53 -3.62 27.14 -26.70
CA THR A 53 -2.58 28.14 -26.39
C THR A 53 -1.16 27.61 -26.47
N LYS A 54 -0.97 26.29 -26.64
CA LYS A 54 0.37 25.67 -26.68
C LYS A 54 0.73 24.99 -28.00
N TYR A 55 -0.13 25.04 -29.00
CA TYR A 55 0.23 24.53 -30.31
C TYR A 55 0.76 25.67 -31.14
N ASP A 56 2.08 25.82 -31.20
CA ASP A 56 2.68 26.46 -32.34
C ASP A 56 2.16 25.71 -33.58
N LYS A 57 1.71 26.48 -34.59
CA LYS A 57 1.10 25.92 -35.81
C LYS A 57 2.03 25.01 -36.59
N GLU A 58 3.31 24.93 -36.20
CA GLU A 58 4.34 24.09 -36.79
C GLU A 58 4.49 22.74 -36.11
N ASP A 59 3.94 22.58 -34.92
CA ASP A 59 4.09 21.35 -34.12
C ASP A 59 2.78 20.58 -34.10
N TYR A 60 2.39 20.06 -35.26
CA TYR A 60 1.24 19.22 -35.43
C TYR A 60 1.43 17.92 -34.61
N GLY A 61 1.07 17.97 -33.34
CA GLY A 61 0.49 16.85 -32.59
C GLY A 61 1.36 15.61 -32.34
N TYR A 62 2.61 15.60 -32.73
CA TYR A 62 3.48 14.42 -32.62
C TYR A 62 4.47 14.48 -31.46
N HIS A 63 4.45 15.48 -30.62
CA HIS A 63 5.06 15.38 -29.30
C HIS A 63 4.14 14.53 -28.41
N VAL A 64 4.05 13.27 -28.75
CA VAL A 64 3.63 12.27 -27.81
C VAL A 64 4.69 12.31 -26.71
N ASP A 65 4.35 12.97 -25.60
CA ASP A 65 5.09 12.81 -24.34
C ASP A 65 5.13 11.31 -24.08
N ASN A 66 6.16 10.65 -24.56
CA ASN A 66 6.45 9.24 -24.33
C ASN A 66 6.81 8.97 -22.86
N LYS A 67 6.31 9.81 -21.96
CA LYS A 67 6.35 9.55 -20.53
C LYS A 67 5.51 8.31 -20.27
N LEU A 68 6.21 7.25 -19.97
CA LEU A 68 5.62 5.98 -19.52
C LEU A 68 4.61 6.29 -18.40
N LYS A 69 3.33 6.29 -18.74
CA LYS A 69 2.25 6.49 -17.77
C LYS A 69 2.04 5.17 -17.05
N LEU A 70 2.85 4.93 -16.01
CA LEU A 70 2.66 3.82 -15.12
C LEU A 70 1.27 3.96 -14.46
N ARG A 71 0.47 2.91 -14.55
CA ARG A 71 -0.85 2.83 -13.91
C ARG A 71 -0.86 1.61 -13.00
N ALA A 72 -1.62 1.70 -11.92
CA ALA A 72 -1.87 0.52 -11.09
C ALA A 72 -2.70 -0.50 -11.88
N THR A 73 -2.32 -1.77 -11.79
CA THR A 73 -3.10 -2.87 -12.37
C THR A 73 -4.38 -3.11 -11.57
N PRO A 74 -5.44 -3.70 -12.15
CA PRO A 74 -6.66 -4.06 -11.42
C PRO A 74 -6.37 -4.91 -10.18
N ARG A 75 -5.42 -5.84 -10.26
CA ARG A 75 -4.97 -6.66 -9.13
C ARG A 75 -4.41 -5.80 -8.00
N GLN A 76 -3.55 -4.83 -8.31
CA GLN A 76 -2.97 -3.92 -7.30
C GLN A 76 -4.05 -3.06 -6.64
N MET A 77 -5.08 -2.65 -7.38
CA MET A 77 -6.22 -1.93 -6.82
C MET A 77 -7.05 -2.81 -5.87
N THR A 78 -7.25 -4.08 -6.21
CA THR A 78 -7.90 -5.05 -5.30
C THR A 78 -7.05 -5.26 -4.05
N HIS A 79 -5.74 -5.43 -4.20
CA HIS A 79 -4.80 -5.55 -3.07
C HIS A 79 -4.81 -4.31 -2.18
N TYR A 80 -5.06 -3.11 -2.72
CA TYR A 80 -5.20 -1.88 -1.94
C TYR A 80 -6.37 -1.95 -0.95
N GLY A 81 -7.54 -2.37 -1.40
CA GLY A 81 -8.69 -2.57 -0.52
C GLY A 81 -8.42 -3.61 0.56
N LEU A 82 -7.85 -4.77 0.16
CA LEU A 82 -7.50 -5.84 1.10
C LEU A 82 -6.45 -5.40 2.13
N ALA A 83 -5.46 -4.63 1.72
CA ALA A 83 -4.42 -4.12 2.62
C ALA A 83 -5.00 -3.19 3.69
N ILE A 84 -5.96 -2.34 3.33
CA ILE A 84 -6.67 -1.49 4.28
C ILE A 84 -7.43 -2.35 5.28
N ASP A 85 -8.19 -3.34 4.81
CA ASP A 85 -8.94 -4.27 5.68
C ASP A 85 -7.99 -4.98 6.65
N MET A 86 -6.87 -5.52 6.15
CA MET A 86 -5.86 -6.20 6.98
C MET A 86 -5.23 -5.28 8.02
N ILE A 87 -4.92 -4.05 7.66
CA ILE A 87 -4.34 -3.08 8.59
C ILE A 87 -5.35 -2.70 9.67
N LEU A 88 -6.64 -2.58 9.32
CA LEU A 88 -7.70 -2.28 10.28
C LEU A 88 -7.95 -3.44 11.27
N GLU A 89 -7.57 -4.67 10.91
CA GLU A 89 -7.61 -5.82 11.82
C GLU A 89 -6.52 -5.80 12.90
N VAL A 90 -5.52 -4.95 12.78
CA VAL A 90 -4.55 -4.71 13.86
C VAL A 90 -5.23 -3.88 14.94
N LYS A 91 -5.83 -4.57 15.91
CA LYS A 91 -6.56 -3.99 17.05
C LYS A 91 -5.79 -4.24 18.35
N GLU A 92 -6.36 -3.86 19.47
CA GLU A 92 -5.79 -4.04 20.82
C GLU A 92 -5.51 -5.50 21.18
N ASP A 93 -6.18 -6.46 20.55
CA ASP A 93 -5.93 -7.88 20.70
C ASP A 93 -4.61 -8.35 20.05
N ILE A 94 -4.11 -7.58 19.09
CA ILE A 94 -2.83 -7.86 18.39
C ILE A 94 -1.69 -7.04 18.96
N SER A 95 -1.96 -5.81 19.38
CA SER A 95 -0.94 -4.81 19.70
C SER A 95 -1.35 -3.94 20.87
N ASP A 96 -0.37 -3.56 21.67
CA ASP A 96 -0.53 -2.60 22.78
C ASP A 96 -0.79 -1.17 22.25
N ASP A 97 -0.26 -0.85 21.06
CA ASP A 97 -0.46 0.44 20.39
C ASP A 97 -0.81 0.24 18.91
N PRO A 98 -2.09 -0.05 18.60
CA PRO A 98 -2.53 -0.39 17.25
C PRO A 98 -2.28 0.72 16.23
N VAL A 99 -2.32 1.98 16.66
CA VAL A 99 -2.15 3.13 15.76
C VAL A 99 -0.71 3.21 15.26
N LEU A 100 0.26 3.08 16.16
CA LEU A 100 1.67 3.08 15.80
C LEU A 100 2.03 1.86 14.94
N ASP A 101 1.48 0.72 15.26
CA ASP A 101 1.77 -0.52 14.54
C ASP A 101 1.17 -0.55 13.14
N ARG A 102 -0.05 -0.06 12.94
CA ARG A 102 -0.64 0.17 11.61
C ARG A 102 0.23 1.12 10.78
N LYS A 103 0.68 2.20 11.40
CA LYS A 103 1.59 3.17 10.76
C LYS A 103 2.91 2.52 10.38
N LEU A 104 3.47 1.66 11.24
CA LEU A 104 4.72 0.93 10.97
C LEU A 104 4.58 0.00 9.76
N LEU A 105 3.50 -0.79 9.70
CA LEU A 105 3.21 -1.66 8.56
C LEU A 105 3.12 -0.87 7.25
N TRP A 106 2.36 0.23 7.25
CA TRP A 106 2.17 1.06 6.05
C TRP A 106 3.44 1.76 5.59
N LEU A 107 4.20 2.34 6.52
CA LEU A 107 5.47 2.99 6.20
C LEU A 107 6.50 1.98 5.64
N ARG A 108 6.48 0.75 6.16
CA ARG A 108 7.36 -0.30 5.65
C ARG A 108 6.94 -0.78 4.27
N ALA A 109 5.65 -0.92 3.99
CA ALA A 109 5.11 -1.20 2.66
C ALA A 109 5.52 -0.13 1.64
N ASN A 110 5.61 1.12 2.05
CA ASN A 110 6.16 2.23 1.25
C ASN A 110 7.69 2.18 1.11
N ARG A 111 8.35 1.08 1.53
CA ARG A 111 9.78 0.82 1.43
C ARG A 111 10.67 1.84 2.16
N ILE A 112 10.14 2.50 3.18
CA ILE A 112 10.93 3.41 4.01
C ILE A 112 12.05 2.62 4.71
N LYS A 113 13.25 3.19 4.73
CA LYS A 113 14.43 2.56 5.32
C LYS A 113 14.27 2.38 6.83
N TRP A 114 14.75 1.27 7.38
CA TRP A 114 14.70 0.98 8.82
C TRP A 114 15.34 2.07 9.70
N SER A 115 16.40 2.71 9.22
CA SER A 115 17.03 3.83 9.92
C SER A 115 16.12 5.04 10.05
N THR A 116 15.33 5.33 9.03
CA THR A 116 14.34 6.42 9.04
C THR A 116 13.18 6.08 9.97
N LEU A 117 12.68 4.84 9.90
CA LEU A 117 11.63 4.35 10.82
C LEU A 117 12.10 4.42 12.28
N ALA A 118 13.34 4.01 12.57
CA ALA A 118 13.92 4.11 13.90
C ALA A 118 13.88 5.55 14.46
N LYS A 119 14.24 6.53 13.62
CA LYS A 119 14.17 7.96 13.99
C LYS A 119 12.72 8.42 14.21
N MET A 120 11.79 8.01 13.35
CA MET A 120 10.38 8.39 13.45
C MET A 120 9.68 7.82 14.69
N PHE A 121 10.05 6.60 15.09
CA PHE A 121 9.50 5.92 16.26
C PHE A 121 10.29 6.15 17.56
N GLY A 122 11.42 6.87 17.51
CA GLY A 122 12.28 7.12 18.66
C GLY A 122 12.86 5.85 19.29
N LYS A 123 12.99 4.77 18.51
CA LYS A 123 13.46 3.46 18.98
C LYS A 123 14.65 2.99 18.16
N HIS A 124 15.43 2.08 18.72
CA HIS A 124 16.55 1.50 17.98
C HIS A 124 16.06 0.68 16.78
N ARG A 125 16.86 0.65 15.70
CA ARG A 125 16.53 -0.04 14.45
C ARG A 125 16.14 -1.51 14.63
N THR A 126 16.85 -2.24 15.48
CA THR A 126 16.58 -3.65 15.76
C THR A 126 15.24 -3.83 16.51
N THR A 127 14.91 -2.90 17.41
CA THR A 127 13.64 -2.91 18.13
C THR A 127 12.46 -2.70 17.18
N VAL A 128 12.57 -1.70 16.28
CA VAL A 128 11.53 -1.43 15.28
C VAL A 128 11.32 -2.62 14.34
N LYS A 129 12.43 -3.27 13.94
CA LYS A 129 12.35 -4.49 13.13
C LYS A 129 11.64 -5.62 13.89
N ARG A 130 12.00 -5.87 15.14
CA ARG A 130 11.34 -6.89 15.98
C ARG A 130 9.84 -6.60 16.17
N MET A 131 9.47 -5.35 16.40
CA MET A 131 8.06 -4.95 16.47
C MET A 131 7.32 -5.31 15.17
N TYR A 132 7.89 -4.95 14.03
CA TYR A 132 7.32 -5.29 12.72
C TYR A 132 7.14 -6.81 12.53
N ASP A 133 8.15 -7.60 12.86
CA ASP A 133 8.12 -9.06 12.72
C ASP A 133 7.05 -9.68 13.66
N ILE A 134 6.93 -9.17 14.91
CA ILE A 134 5.90 -9.61 15.87
C ILE A 134 4.49 -9.29 15.35
N ILE A 135 4.28 -8.08 14.83
CA ILE A 135 2.98 -7.67 14.32
C ILE A 135 2.57 -8.52 13.12
N LEU A 136 3.50 -8.75 12.17
CA LEU A 136 3.26 -9.62 11.01
C LEU A 136 2.87 -11.03 11.43
N ASN A 137 3.59 -11.61 12.37
CA ASN A 137 3.32 -12.94 12.88
C ASN A 137 1.92 -13.04 13.53
N ARG A 138 1.58 -12.08 14.40
CA ARG A 138 0.27 -12.03 15.06
C ARG A 138 -0.86 -11.82 14.04
N LEU A 139 -0.66 -10.92 13.08
CA LEU A 139 -1.62 -10.68 12.00
C LEU A 139 -1.80 -11.93 11.12
N ALA A 140 -0.71 -12.59 10.74
CA ALA A 140 -0.76 -13.83 9.96
C ALA A 140 -1.50 -14.95 10.71
N THR A 141 -1.25 -15.09 12.00
CA THR A 141 -1.97 -16.06 12.86
C THR A 141 -3.46 -15.72 12.90
N LYS A 142 -3.83 -14.46 13.08
CA LYS A 142 -5.24 -14.04 13.11
C LYS A 142 -5.94 -14.29 11.78
N ILE A 143 -5.31 -13.96 10.66
CA ILE A 143 -5.85 -14.22 9.32
C ILE A 143 -6.03 -15.71 9.09
N ASN A 144 -5.06 -16.54 9.48
CA ASN A 144 -5.14 -17.98 9.32
C ASN A 144 -6.22 -18.63 10.18
N THR A 145 -6.54 -18.07 11.37
CA THR A 145 -7.51 -18.66 12.30
C THR A 145 -8.93 -18.16 12.08
N THR A 146 -9.11 -16.86 11.80
CA THR A 146 -10.42 -16.24 11.82
C THR A 146 -10.94 -15.77 10.46
N MET A 147 -10.06 -15.62 9.48
CA MET A 147 -10.39 -14.94 8.22
C MET A 147 -10.01 -15.74 6.96
N LEU A 148 -9.68 -17.02 7.10
CA LEU A 148 -9.29 -17.88 5.98
C LEU A 148 -10.32 -17.80 4.85
N ASP A 149 -11.60 -17.90 5.18
CA ASP A 149 -12.69 -17.89 4.19
C ASP A 149 -12.79 -16.58 3.41
N LYS A 150 -12.45 -15.45 4.06
CA LYS A 150 -12.49 -14.12 3.42
C LYS A 150 -11.30 -13.89 2.48
N TYR A 151 -10.15 -14.44 2.83
CA TYR A 151 -8.88 -14.15 2.13
C TYR A 151 -8.35 -15.32 1.31
N ASP A 152 -8.96 -16.51 1.38
CA ASP A 152 -8.47 -17.73 0.73
C ASP A 152 -8.24 -17.57 -0.78
N LYS A 153 -9.11 -16.79 -1.44
CA LYS A 153 -8.98 -16.46 -2.87
C LYS A 153 -7.72 -15.67 -3.25
N PHE A 154 -7.04 -15.08 -2.27
CA PHE A 154 -5.89 -14.22 -2.48
C PHE A 154 -4.57 -14.83 -2.03
N PHE A 155 -4.64 -15.98 -1.33
CA PHE A 155 -3.49 -16.72 -0.81
C PHE A 155 -3.13 -17.98 -1.60
N ILE A 156 -3.83 -18.23 -2.71
CA ILE A 156 -3.52 -19.31 -3.66
C ILE A 156 -2.47 -18.88 -4.68
#